data_c312883a2670bbe30e7f0931730d4f74
#
_entry.id   c312883a2670bbe30e7f0931730d4f74
#
_cell.length_a   1.000
_cell.length_b   1.000
_cell.length_c   1.000
_cell.angle_alpha   90.00
_cell.angle_beta   90.00
_cell.angle_gamma   90.00
#
_symmetry.space_group_name_H-M   'P 1'
#
loop_
_entity.id
_entity.type
_entity.pdbx_description
1 polymer ?
#
loop_
_entity_poly.entity_id
_entity_poly.type
_entity_poly.pdbx_seq_one_letter_code
_entity_poly.pdbx_strand_id
1 'polypeptide(L)'
;MNAPATTQMLDTSSHGQLNAVRVMSSARLHMGFFDMHGGLGRRFGSIGLSIQSPQLQVSVRRAEQWQAQGEDSQRAMQIAQTLMANTPHSNANQVAEIQVEQAIPAHAGLGSGTQLALAIGAALNRLFNLKLSLAQI
;
A
#
# COMPACT_ATOMS: atom_id res chain seq x y z
N MET A 1 -14.02 11.11 -6.08
CA MET A 1 -14.02 10.57 -4.71
C MET A 1 -13.17 9.31 -4.66
N ASN A 2 -12.10 9.33 -3.90
CA ASN A 2 -11.34 8.11 -3.62
C ASN A 2 -12.12 7.35 -2.54
N ALA A 3 -12.57 6.14 -2.83
CA ALA A 3 -12.96 5.24 -1.75
C ALA A 3 -11.71 5.00 -0.89
N PRO A 4 -11.74 5.29 0.41
CA PRO A 4 -10.59 5.09 1.26
C PRO A 4 -10.24 3.61 1.31
N ALA A 5 -8.95 3.30 1.29
CA ALA A 5 -8.49 1.95 1.61
C ALA A 5 -9.00 1.60 3.01
N THR A 6 -9.67 0.48 3.12
CA THR A 6 -10.16 0.01 4.43
C THR A 6 -9.02 -0.72 5.13
N THR A 7 -8.59 -0.19 6.25
CA THR A 7 -7.57 -0.82 7.10
C THR A 7 -8.27 -1.53 8.25
N GLN A 8 -8.06 -2.84 8.37
CA GLN A 8 -8.55 -3.64 9.49
C GLN A 8 -7.40 -4.02 10.41
N MET A 9 -7.61 -3.88 11.71
CA MET A 9 -6.71 -4.42 12.72
C MET A 9 -7.08 -5.89 12.95
N LEU A 10 -6.13 -6.79 12.77
CA LEU A 10 -6.38 -8.22 12.85
C LEU A 10 -6.04 -8.83 14.22
N ASP A 11 -5.13 -8.22 14.95
CA ASP A 11 -4.70 -8.75 16.25
C ASP A 11 -3.95 -7.69 17.06
N THR A 12 -4.20 -7.66 18.38
CA THR A 12 -3.45 -6.83 19.32
C THR A 12 -2.81 -7.70 20.40
N SER A 13 -1.54 -7.45 20.67
CA SER A 13 -0.87 -8.05 21.82
C SER A 13 -1.43 -7.50 23.13
N SER A 14 -1.18 -8.20 24.24
CA SER A 14 -1.59 -7.79 25.60
C SER A 14 -1.08 -6.40 26.05
N HIS A 15 -0.21 -5.76 25.28
CA HIS A 15 0.35 -4.43 25.52
C HIS A 15 -0.15 -3.36 24.55
N GLY A 16 -1.24 -3.61 23.82
CA GLY A 16 -1.80 -2.65 22.85
C GLY A 16 -1.00 -2.49 21.55
N GLN A 17 0.04 -3.28 21.34
CA GLN A 17 0.84 -3.27 20.13
C GLN A 17 0.17 -4.16 19.05
N LEU A 18 0.05 -3.63 17.83
CA LEU A 18 -0.50 -4.39 16.72
C LEU A 18 0.46 -5.49 16.26
N ASN A 19 -0.05 -6.70 16.09
CA ASN A 19 0.70 -7.83 15.56
C ASN A 19 0.49 -7.99 14.06
N ALA A 20 -0.67 -7.60 13.55
CA ALA A 20 -1.00 -7.67 12.13
C ALA A 20 -1.94 -6.54 11.71
N VAL A 21 -1.82 -6.16 10.44
CA VAL A 21 -2.69 -5.17 9.79
C VAL A 21 -3.09 -5.71 8.42
N ARG A 22 -4.38 -5.67 8.11
CA ARG A 22 -4.91 -5.95 6.78
C ARG A 22 -5.35 -4.65 6.12
N VAL A 23 -5.00 -4.50 4.85
CA VAL A 23 -5.42 -3.37 4.02
C VAL A 23 -6.13 -3.91 2.79
N MET A 24 -7.28 -3.33 2.50
CA MET A 24 -8.06 -3.58 1.29
C MET A 24 -8.15 -2.28 0.50
N SER A 25 -7.91 -2.33 -0.78
CA SER A 25 -8.10 -1.18 -1.66
C SER A 25 -8.73 -1.59 -3.00
N SER A 26 -9.55 -0.70 -3.54
CA SER A 26 -10.15 -0.88 -4.85
C SER A 26 -9.18 -0.55 -5.98
N ALA A 27 -9.35 -1.18 -7.13
CA ALA A 27 -8.66 -0.79 -8.34
C ALA A 27 -9.11 0.60 -8.80
N ARG A 28 -8.26 1.27 -9.57
CA ARG A 28 -8.55 2.57 -10.16
C ARG A 28 -8.37 2.49 -11.67
N LEU A 29 -9.48 2.62 -12.38
CA LEU A 29 -9.46 2.73 -13.83
C LEU A 29 -8.94 4.12 -14.22
N HIS A 30 -7.82 4.17 -14.91
CA HIS A 30 -7.28 5.41 -15.46
C HIS A 30 -8.02 5.75 -16.73
N MET A 31 -8.65 6.92 -16.77
CA MET A 31 -9.50 7.35 -17.89
C MET A 31 -8.82 8.35 -18.83
N GLY A 32 -7.70 8.92 -18.43
CA GLY A 32 -6.94 9.84 -19.26
C GLY A 32 -6.22 10.94 -18.49
N PHE A 33 -5.41 11.67 -19.21
CA PHE A 33 -4.74 12.87 -18.73
C PHE A 33 -5.42 14.12 -19.29
N PHE A 34 -5.41 15.19 -18.54
CA PHE A 34 -5.80 16.51 -19.00
C PHE A 34 -4.77 17.55 -18.56
N ASP A 35 -4.78 18.68 -19.24
CA ASP A 35 -3.89 19.82 -18.97
C ASP A 35 -2.39 19.45 -18.98
N MET A 36 -1.96 18.66 -19.96
CA MET A 36 -0.56 18.25 -20.09
C MET A 36 0.40 19.42 -20.30
N HIS A 37 -0.09 20.53 -20.83
CA HIS A 37 0.68 21.76 -21.07
C HIS A 37 0.55 22.79 -19.94
N GLY A 38 -0.34 22.59 -18.97
CA GLY A 38 -0.51 23.46 -17.81
C GLY A 38 -1.37 24.71 -18.04
N GLY A 39 -2.14 24.77 -19.14
CA GLY A 39 -2.97 25.93 -19.51
C GLY A 39 -4.15 26.20 -18.57
N LEU A 40 -4.58 25.19 -17.82
CA LEU A 40 -5.63 25.28 -16.81
C LEU A 40 -5.08 25.45 -15.38
N GLY A 41 -3.78 25.64 -15.22
CA GLY A 41 -3.14 25.86 -13.92
C GLY A 41 -2.69 24.61 -13.18
N ARG A 42 -2.96 23.43 -13.71
CA ARG A 42 -2.50 22.14 -13.16
C ARG A 42 -1.76 21.34 -14.21
N ARG A 43 -0.48 21.13 -14.04
CA ARG A 43 0.26 20.23 -14.92
C ARG A 43 -0.07 18.77 -14.60
N PHE A 44 -0.26 17.94 -15.64
CA PHE A 44 -0.46 16.50 -15.53
C PHE A 44 -1.66 16.07 -14.69
N GLY A 45 -2.77 16.78 -14.82
CA GLY A 45 -4.04 16.31 -14.25
C GLY A 45 -4.44 14.97 -14.86
N SER A 46 -4.98 14.07 -14.04
CA SER A 46 -5.51 12.79 -14.50
C SER A 46 -6.91 12.55 -13.95
N ILE A 47 -7.72 11.87 -14.75
CA ILE A 47 -9.04 11.40 -14.32
C ILE A 47 -8.99 9.88 -14.14
N GLY A 48 -9.50 9.41 -13.02
CA GLY A 48 -9.63 8.00 -12.75
C GLY A 48 -10.91 7.70 -11.97
N LEU A 49 -11.43 6.50 -12.19
CA LEU A 49 -12.61 5.97 -11.50
C LEU A 49 -12.20 4.85 -10.57
N SER A 50 -12.60 4.93 -9.31
CA SER A 50 -12.48 3.80 -8.38
C SER A 50 -13.54 2.75 -8.74
N ILE A 51 -13.11 1.49 -8.87
CA ILE A 51 -13.98 0.36 -9.20
C ILE A 51 -13.92 -0.69 -8.10
N GLN A 52 -15.06 -1.31 -7.80
CA GLN A 52 -15.17 -2.25 -6.69
C GLN A 52 -14.42 -3.57 -6.91
N SER A 53 -14.22 -3.96 -8.16
CA SER A 53 -13.52 -5.19 -8.52
C SER A 53 -12.69 -4.97 -9.79
N PRO A 54 -11.46 -5.50 -9.86
CA PRO A 54 -10.75 -6.26 -8.84
C PRO A 54 -10.35 -5.42 -7.63
N GLN A 55 -10.04 -6.08 -6.51
CA GLN A 55 -9.53 -5.44 -5.30
C GLN A 55 -8.12 -5.94 -4.98
N LEU A 56 -7.36 -5.13 -4.28
CA LEU A 56 -6.15 -5.53 -3.60
C LEU A 56 -6.47 -5.88 -2.14
N GLN A 57 -5.94 -6.99 -1.66
CA GLN A 57 -6.00 -7.37 -0.26
C GLN A 57 -4.61 -7.82 0.20
N VAL A 58 -4.06 -7.12 1.17
CA VAL A 58 -2.72 -7.37 1.72
C VAL A 58 -2.80 -7.44 3.23
N SER A 59 -2.23 -8.48 3.80
CA SER A 59 -1.99 -8.59 5.25
C SER A 59 -0.50 -8.48 5.54
N VAL A 60 -0.16 -7.69 6.54
CA VAL A 60 1.22 -7.50 7.00
C VAL A 60 1.26 -7.78 8.49
N ARG A 61 2.15 -8.69 8.91
CA ARG A 61 2.33 -9.06 10.32
C ARG A 61 3.78 -8.92 10.76
N ARG A 62 4.00 -8.70 12.05
CA ARG A 62 5.35 -8.76 12.62
C ARG A 62 5.95 -10.14 12.43
N ALA A 63 7.24 -10.20 12.12
CA ALA A 63 7.98 -11.43 11.90
C ALA A 63 9.43 -11.30 12.37
N GLU A 64 10.15 -12.40 12.39
CA GLU A 64 11.58 -12.41 12.68
C GLU A 64 12.43 -12.17 11.43
N GLN A 65 11.88 -12.45 10.26
CA GLN A 65 12.53 -12.27 8.97
C GLN A 65 11.56 -11.69 7.95
N TRP A 66 12.09 -10.96 6.99
CA TRP A 66 11.31 -10.48 5.86
C TRP A 66 10.85 -11.64 5.00
N GLN A 67 9.56 -11.78 4.80
CA GLN A 67 8.94 -12.76 3.92
C GLN A 67 7.79 -12.12 3.16
N ALA A 68 7.56 -12.57 1.93
CA ALA A 68 6.40 -12.18 1.16
C ALA A 68 5.86 -13.38 0.37
N GLN A 69 4.55 -13.52 0.35
CA GLN A 69 3.84 -14.61 -0.30
C GLN A 69 2.65 -14.07 -1.08
N GLY A 70 2.18 -14.87 -2.04
CA GLY A 70 1.06 -14.53 -2.89
C GLY A 70 1.47 -13.90 -4.21
N GLU A 71 0.47 -13.46 -4.98
CA GLU A 71 0.69 -12.81 -6.26
C GLU A 71 1.43 -11.47 -6.08
N ASP A 72 2.37 -11.16 -6.95
CA ASP A 72 3.19 -9.94 -6.91
C ASP A 72 4.05 -9.79 -5.62
N SER A 73 4.31 -10.89 -4.91
CA SER A 73 5.01 -10.90 -3.63
C SER A 73 6.45 -10.35 -3.71
N GLN A 74 7.16 -10.60 -4.80
CA GLN A 74 8.51 -10.05 -4.99
C GLN A 74 8.50 -8.53 -5.02
N ARG A 75 7.53 -7.95 -5.72
CA ARG A 75 7.35 -6.51 -5.79
C ARG A 75 6.91 -5.93 -4.44
N ALA A 76 6.01 -6.64 -3.73
CA ALA A 76 5.59 -6.28 -2.39
C ALA A 76 6.78 -6.21 -1.42
N MET A 77 7.69 -7.17 -1.50
CA MET A 77 8.92 -7.19 -0.71
C MET A 77 9.82 -6.00 -1.01
N GLN A 78 10.05 -5.71 -2.29
CA GLN A 78 10.89 -4.57 -2.71
C GLN A 78 10.33 -3.24 -2.21
N ILE A 79 9.01 -3.05 -2.32
CA ILE A 79 8.31 -1.85 -1.82
C ILE A 79 8.53 -1.70 -0.31
N ALA A 80 8.29 -2.77 0.45
CA ALA A 80 8.43 -2.75 1.90
C ALA A 80 9.84 -2.42 2.35
N GLN A 81 10.84 -3.09 1.78
CA GLN A 81 12.24 -2.87 2.12
C GLN A 81 12.71 -1.46 1.74
N THR A 82 12.30 -0.96 0.57
CA THR A 82 12.63 0.40 0.12
C THR A 82 12.02 1.44 1.04
N LEU A 83 10.75 1.28 1.42
CA LEU A 83 10.08 2.18 2.34
C LEU A 83 10.79 2.21 3.70
N MET A 84 11.06 1.05 4.27
CA MET A 84 11.68 0.96 5.59
C MET A 84 13.11 1.51 5.59
N ALA A 85 13.88 1.27 4.52
CA ALA A 85 15.24 1.82 4.38
C ALA A 85 15.27 3.36 4.30
N ASN A 86 14.21 3.96 3.77
CA ASN A 86 14.08 5.42 3.62
C ASN A 86 13.26 6.08 4.73
N THR A 87 12.73 5.31 5.69
CA THR A 87 11.93 5.85 6.79
C THR A 87 12.85 6.30 7.93
N PRO A 88 12.80 7.58 8.34
CA PRO A 88 13.51 8.04 9.52
C PRO A 88 13.07 7.26 10.77
N HIS A 89 14.04 6.90 11.61
CA HIS A 89 13.78 6.16 12.86
C HIS A 89 13.26 4.74 12.71
N SER A 90 13.24 4.17 11.50
CA SER A 90 13.08 2.73 11.36
C SER A 90 14.30 2.01 11.98
N ASN A 91 14.07 0.82 12.52
CA ASN A 91 15.14 0.02 13.11
C ASN A 91 15.13 -1.42 12.56
N ALA A 92 16.26 -2.11 12.72
CA ALA A 92 16.48 -3.45 12.19
C ALA A 92 15.50 -4.51 12.73
N ASN A 93 14.83 -4.24 13.85
CA ASN A 93 13.85 -5.16 14.46
C ASN A 93 12.44 -4.98 13.90
N GLN A 94 12.22 -3.97 13.06
CA GLN A 94 10.94 -3.72 12.39
C GLN A 94 10.86 -4.54 11.10
N VAL A 95 10.62 -5.82 11.25
CA VAL A 95 10.59 -6.82 10.19
C VAL A 95 9.19 -7.42 10.09
N ALA A 96 8.73 -7.69 8.88
CA ALA A 96 7.36 -8.14 8.64
C ALA A 96 7.28 -9.28 7.62
N GLU A 97 6.24 -10.08 7.76
CA GLU A 97 5.73 -10.99 6.75
C GLU A 97 4.58 -10.32 6.01
N ILE A 98 4.62 -10.38 4.68
CA ILE A 98 3.63 -9.79 3.79
C ILE A 98 2.90 -10.91 3.06
N GLN A 99 1.58 -10.92 3.16
CA GLN A 99 0.72 -11.82 2.41
C GLN A 99 -0.14 -11.01 1.45
N VAL A 100 0.09 -11.18 0.13
CA VAL A 100 -0.81 -10.63 -0.90
C VAL A 100 -1.91 -11.66 -1.14
N GLU A 101 -3.06 -11.45 -0.54
CA GLU A 101 -4.19 -12.38 -0.58
C GLU A 101 -4.96 -12.26 -1.89
N GLN A 102 -5.07 -11.04 -2.41
CA GLN A 102 -5.68 -10.72 -3.69
C GLN A 102 -4.94 -9.56 -4.34
N ALA A 103 -4.58 -9.70 -5.61
CA ALA A 103 -3.90 -8.65 -6.36
C ALA A 103 -4.78 -8.04 -7.44
N ILE A 104 -4.52 -6.77 -7.76
CA ILE A 104 -5.07 -6.12 -8.94
C ILE A 104 -4.18 -6.52 -10.14
N PRO A 105 -4.75 -6.97 -11.28
CA PRO A 105 -3.98 -7.36 -12.44
C PRO A 105 -2.98 -6.29 -12.87
N ALA A 106 -1.72 -6.68 -13.04
CA ALA A 106 -0.68 -5.80 -13.51
C ALA A 106 -0.87 -5.42 -14.98
N HIS A 107 -0.39 -4.25 -15.36
CA HIS A 107 -0.42 -3.75 -16.74
C HIS A 107 -1.81 -3.62 -17.40
N ALA A 108 -2.87 -3.61 -16.58
CA ALA A 108 -4.25 -3.49 -17.05
C ALA A 108 -4.83 -2.06 -16.96
N GLY A 109 -4.00 -1.05 -16.68
CA GLY A 109 -4.49 0.32 -16.50
C GLY A 109 -5.30 0.55 -15.22
N LEU A 110 -5.19 -0.39 -14.25
CA LEU A 110 -6.00 -0.42 -13.03
C LEU A 110 -5.25 0.11 -11.78
N GLY A 111 -4.08 0.69 -11.97
CA GLY A 111 -3.30 1.30 -10.89
C GLY A 111 -2.69 0.30 -9.89
N SER A 112 -2.49 -0.96 -10.30
CA SER A 112 -2.03 -2.05 -9.43
C SER A 112 -0.78 -1.70 -8.62
N GLY A 113 0.23 -1.10 -9.27
CA GLY A 113 1.48 -0.74 -8.61
C GLY A 113 1.33 0.32 -7.53
N THR A 114 0.59 1.37 -7.82
CA THR A 114 0.32 2.45 -6.87
C THR A 114 -0.50 1.94 -5.70
N GLN A 115 -1.53 1.12 -5.96
CA GLN A 115 -2.37 0.55 -4.91
C GLN A 115 -1.56 -0.38 -4.01
N LEU A 116 -0.70 -1.23 -4.59
CA LEU A 116 0.17 -2.12 -3.81
C LEU A 116 1.14 -1.32 -2.92
N ALA A 117 1.79 -0.30 -3.47
CA ALA A 117 2.72 0.54 -2.71
C ALA A 117 2.02 1.27 -1.54
N LEU A 118 0.88 1.89 -1.80
CA LEU A 118 0.10 2.59 -0.77
C LEU A 118 -0.43 1.63 0.31
N ALA A 119 -0.90 0.43 -0.07
CA ALA A 119 -1.40 -0.56 0.86
C ALA A 119 -0.31 -1.08 1.79
N ILE A 120 0.86 -1.42 1.24
CA ILE A 120 2.01 -1.88 2.02
C ILE A 120 2.52 -0.76 2.92
N GLY A 121 2.65 0.45 2.40
CA GLY A 121 3.08 1.62 3.16
C GLY A 121 2.13 1.93 4.32
N ALA A 122 0.82 1.93 4.08
CA ALA A 122 -0.19 2.13 5.11
C ALA A 122 -0.16 1.03 6.18
N ALA A 123 0.01 -0.24 5.76
CA ALA A 123 0.10 -1.36 6.68
C ALA A 123 1.33 -1.28 7.58
N LEU A 124 2.52 -1.04 7.01
CA LEU A 124 3.77 -0.90 7.76
C LEU A 124 3.75 0.32 8.68
N ASN A 125 3.25 1.47 8.17
CA ASN A 125 3.09 2.68 8.97
C ASN A 125 2.24 2.42 10.22
N ARG A 126 1.13 1.70 10.05
CA ARG A 126 0.24 1.34 11.16
C ARG A 126 0.84 0.29 12.08
N LEU A 127 1.44 -0.76 11.53
CA LEU A 127 2.01 -1.89 12.28
C LEU A 127 3.17 -1.44 13.19
N PHE A 128 4.04 -0.58 12.67
CA PHE A 128 5.23 -0.12 13.36
C PHE A 128 5.12 1.29 13.95
N ASN A 129 3.95 1.94 13.78
CA ASN A 129 3.71 3.32 14.26
C ASN A 129 4.77 4.31 13.75
N LEU A 130 5.04 4.27 12.44
CA LEU A 130 6.12 5.06 11.83
C LEU A 130 5.81 6.55 11.74
N LYS A 131 4.55 6.95 11.95
CA LYS A 131 4.06 8.34 11.90
C LYS A 131 4.27 9.03 10.55
N LEU A 132 4.27 8.25 9.47
CA LEU A 132 4.38 8.77 8.12
C LEU A 132 3.05 9.40 7.68
N SER A 133 3.13 10.51 6.96
CA SER A 133 1.99 11.06 6.23
C SER A 133 1.75 10.29 4.94
N LEU A 134 0.57 10.46 4.32
CA LEU A 134 0.27 9.86 3.01
C LEU A 134 1.23 10.29 1.90
N ALA A 135 1.79 11.50 2.01
CA ALA A 135 2.76 11.99 1.04
C ALA A 135 4.16 11.37 1.19
N GLN A 136 4.42 10.69 2.31
CA GLN A 136 5.69 10.02 2.60
C GLN A 136 5.63 8.51 2.36
N ILE A 137 4.45 7.96 2.16
CA ILE A 137 4.20 6.59 1.74
C ILE A 137 4.21 6.50 0.21
#